data_2a6106ce2ece8dfe6d72556dd5bc69f0
#
_entry.id   2a6106ce2ece8dfe6d72556dd5bc69f0
#
_cell.length_a   1.000
_cell.length_b   1.000
_cell.length_c   1.000
_cell.angle_alpha   90.00
_cell.angle_beta   90.00
_cell.angle_gamma   90.00
#
_symmetry.space_group_name_H-M   'P 1'
#
loop_
_entity.id
_entity.type
_entity.pdbx_description
1 polymer ?
#
loop_
_entity_poly.entity_id
_entity_poly.type
_entity_poly.pdbx_seq_one_letter_code
_entity_poly.pdbx_strand_id
1 'polypeptide(L)'
;MPRARPTVCAVAAAAAWVTLLVSGADAQRGSGVQVFFTRGEQLAPVTRTLGPGQRGEVVALRALLAGPSAAERKAGLRTAVPPGSRLRSVRLSGSSVRADVHFADVARPSEFALTLRPARNAQLVATLKALEGVRKVELLVDGSPLAVANSGPDRLPPEPPDLEPSAPAPEFPGAIQDRLAELRYLPREAVTGTWDYRTEQAVIALQSWVGLARDGEVGPQTLAAIGEAETPEPRRFSGKRIEVYRSRGVALLVVGGAVRRAIHVSTGAPGFETPLGSFQVFRKERFSWSRPYKVWLPHASYFTGGVAFHAFAEIPPQPASHGCVRVPFPEAPVIYAFATLGTRVLVFP
;
A
#
# COMPACT_ATOMS: atom_id res chain seq x y z
N MET A 1 -47.02 21.40 45.96
CA MET A 1 -46.80 21.12 44.49
C MET A 1 -45.42 20.53 44.32
N PRO A 2 -45.31 19.23 44.05
CA PRO A 2 -44.01 18.57 43.85
C PRO A 2 -43.57 18.63 42.38
N ARG A 3 -42.27 18.95 42.18
CA ARG A 3 -41.60 19.01 40.88
C ARG A 3 -41.36 17.61 40.34
N ALA A 4 -41.83 17.36 39.10
CA ALA A 4 -41.59 16.14 38.34
C ALA A 4 -40.11 16.05 37.93
N ARG A 5 -39.48 14.88 38.15
CA ARG A 5 -38.16 14.47 37.61
C ARG A 5 -38.38 13.83 36.24
N PRO A 6 -37.51 14.10 35.24
CA PRO A 6 -37.57 13.38 33.98
C PRO A 6 -36.93 12.00 34.11
N THR A 7 -37.65 11.02 33.65
CA THR A 7 -37.24 9.62 33.55
C THR A 7 -36.27 9.48 32.37
N VAL A 8 -35.06 9.02 32.66
CA VAL A 8 -34.07 8.64 31.61
C VAL A 8 -34.41 7.24 31.11
N CYS A 9 -34.86 7.16 29.87
CA CYS A 9 -34.99 5.87 29.20
C CYS A 9 -33.59 5.37 28.80
N ALA A 10 -33.13 4.31 29.48
CA ALA A 10 -31.97 3.55 29.07
C ALA A 10 -32.36 2.66 27.88
N VAL A 11 -31.79 2.94 26.71
CA VAL A 11 -31.87 2.04 25.55
C VAL A 11 -30.82 0.97 25.73
N ALA A 12 -31.28 -0.23 26.12
CA ALA A 12 -30.45 -1.41 26.16
C ALA A 12 -30.18 -1.91 24.73
N ALA A 13 -28.93 -1.80 24.27
CA ALA A 13 -28.47 -2.44 23.03
C ALA A 13 -28.40 -3.96 23.27
N ALA A 14 -29.36 -4.68 22.75
CA ALA A 14 -29.34 -6.15 22.72
C ALA A 14 -28.30 -6.62 21.68
N ALA A 15 -27.20 -7.17 22.15
CA ALA A 15 -26.26 -7.92 21.33
C ALA A 15 -26.94 -9.26 20.94
N ALA A 16 -27.42 -9.33 19.70
CA ALA A 16 -27.96 -10.57 19.15
C ALA A 16 -26.83 -11.53 18.82
N TRP A 17 -26.60 -12.51 19.67
CA TRP A 17 -25.83 -13.70 19.34
C TRP A 17 -26.64 -14.54 18.37
N VAL A 18 -26.26 -14.52 17.08
CA VAL A 18 -26.80 -15.45 16.10
C VAL A 18 -26.14 -16.81 16.34
N THR A 19 -26.80 -17.65 17.11
CA THR A 19 -26.48 -19.07 17.21
C THR A 19 -26.99 -19.72 15.93
N LEU A 20 -26.10 -20.04 15.00
CA LEU A 20 -26.41 -20.90 13.86
C LEU A 20 -26.67 -22.32 14.39
N LEU A 21 -27.96 -22.68 14.47
CA LEU A 21 -28.41 -24.07 14.58
C LEU A 21 -28.00 -24.81 13.30
N VAL A 22 -26.93 -25.56 13.37
CA VAL A 22 -26.56 -26.54 12.35
C VAL A 22 -27.54 -27.71 12.52
N SER A 23 -28.58 -27.74 11.67
CA SER A 23 -29.43 -28.92 11.51
C SER A 23 -28.57 -30.07 11.01
N GLY A 24 -28.54 -31.13 11.79
CA GLY A 24 -27.87 -32.38 11.43
C GLY A 24 -28.50 -32.98 10.16
N ALA A 25 -27.73 -32.97 9.09
CA ALA A 25 -27.87 -33.87 7.98
C ALA A 25 -26.56 -34.63 7.86
N ASP A 26 -26.68 -35.93 7.83
CA ASP A 26 -25.62 -36.93 7.93
C ASP A 26 -24.30 -36.61 7.28
N ALA A 27 -23.26 -36.73 8.08
CA ALA A 27 -21.89 -36.55 7.72
C ALA A 27 -21.36 -37.72 6.90
N GLN A 28 -21.39 -37.59 5.59
CA GLN A 28 -20.30 -38.09 4.77
C GLN A 28 -19.21 -37.04 4.81
N ARG A 29 -18.26 -37.20 5.73
CA ARG A 29 -17.02 -36.39 5.79
C ARG A 29 -16.17 -36.74 4.56
N GLY A 30 -16.51 -36.21 3.41
CA GLY A 30 -15.60 -36.10 2.30
C GLY A 30 -14.46 -35.18 2.72
N SER A 31 -13.22 -35.70 2.72
CA SER A 31 -12.04 -34.90 2.97
C SER A 31 -12.01 -33.74 1.98
N GLY A 32 -12.19 -32.50 2.47
CA GLY A 32 -12.20 -31.31 1.66
C GLY A 32 -11.02 -30.39 1.99
N VAL A 33 -10.59 -29.57 1.05
CA VAL A 33 -9.58 -28.53 1.26
C VAL A 33 -10.20 -27.15 1.13
N GLN A 34 -9.72 -26.23 1.94
CA GLN A 34 -10.15 -24.83 1.87
C GLN A 34 -9.32 -24.08 0.82
N VAL A 35 -10.00 -23.34 -0.05
CA VAL A 35 -9.42 -22.45 -1.06
C VAL A 35 -9.91 -21.05 -0.78
N PHE A 36 -8.99 -20.08 -0.70
CA PHE A 36 -9.34 -18.72 -0.34
C PHE A 36 -9.42 -17.82 -1.58
N PHE A 37 -10.62 -17.35 -1.86
CA PHE A 37 -10.89 -16.28 -2.80
C PHE A 37 -11.05 -14.93 -2.06
N THR A 38 -11.49 -13.88 -2.74
CA THR A 38 -11.79 -12.59 -2.12
C THR A 38 -13.28 -12.26 -2.26
N ARG A 39 -13.84 -11.60 -1.24
CA ARG A 39 -15.13 -10.95 -1.27
C ARG A 39 -14.95 -9.54 -0.74
N GLY A 40 -14.96 -8.55 -1.65
CA GLY A 40 -14.44 -7.23 -1.31
C GLY A 40 -12.97 -7.34 -0.89
N GLU A 41 -12.64 -6.75 0.24
CA GLU A 41 -11.28 -6.75 0.81
C GLU A 41 -10.94 -7.99 1.68
N GLN A 42 -11.88 -8.88 1.90
CA GLN A 42 -11.71 -10.02 2.80
C GLN A 42 -11.43 -11.31 2.04
N LEU A 43 -10.59 -12.17 2.65
CA LEU A 43 -10.43 -13.54 2.21
C LEU A 43 -11.66 -14.37 2.59
N ALA A 44 -12.22 -15.07 1.61
CA ALA A 44 -13.42 -15.88 1.75
C ALA A 44 -13.07 -17.35 1.43
N PRO A 45 -13.17 -18.27 2.41
CA PRO A 45 -12.90 -19.68 2.20
C PRO A 45 -13.99 -20.35 1.40
N VAL A 46 -13.61 -21.26 0.52
CA VAL A 46 -14.48 -22.15 -0.23
C VAL A 46 -13.93 -23.55 -0.15
N THR A 47 -14.77 -24.52 0.19
CA THR A 47 -14.36 -25.93 0.27
C THR A 47 -14.32 -26.56 -1.13
N ARG A 48 -13.27 -27.32 -1.41
CA ARG A 48 -13.16 -28.21 -2.55
C ARG A 48 -13.07 -29.66 -2.06
N THR A 49 -13.93 -30.52 -2.59
CA THR A 49 -13.93 -31.94 -2.24
C THR A 49 -12.69 -32.63 -2.78
N LEU A 50 -12.08 -33.50 -1.99
CA LEU A 50 -10.99 -34.36 -2.41
C LEU A 50 -11.55 -35.70 -2.90
N GLY A 51 -11.15 -36.10 -4.09
CA GLY A 51 -11.35 -37.45 -4.58
C GLY A 51 -10.39 -38.47 -3.96
N PRO A 52 -10.68 -39.76 -4.04
CA PRO A 52 -9.79 -40.80 -3.55
C PRO A 52 -8.37 -40.69 -4.15
N GLY A 53 -7.34 -40.72 -3.29
CA GLY A 53 -5.93 -40.63 -3.69
C GLY A 53 -5.45 -39.27 -4.16
N GLN A 54 -6.28 -38.24 -4.12
CA GLN A 54 -5.86 -36.88 -4.47
C GLN A 54 -5.07 -36.22 -3.34
N ARG A 55 -4.02 -35.51 -3.72
CA ARG A 55 -3.19 -34.73 -2.81
C ARG A 55 -3.83 -33.38 -2.54
N GLY A 56 -4.13 -33.08 -1.29
CA GLY A 56 -4.86 -31.87 -0.89
C GLY A 56 -4.20 -30.56 -1.35
N GLU A 57 -2.88 -30.46 -1.24
CA GLU A 57 -2.11 -29.30 -1.66
C GLU A 57 -2.15 -29.06 -3.18
N VAL A 58 -2.26 -30.13 -3.97
CA VAL A 58 -2.40 -30.05 -5.44
C VAL A 58 -3.80 -29.56 -5.81
N VAL A 59 -4.84 -30.15 -5.19
CA VAL A 59 -6.23 -29.78 -5.44
C VAL A 59 -6.50 -28.35 -5.04
N ALA A 60 -6.03 -27.92 -3.84
CA ALA A 60 -6.21 -26.57 -3.34
C ALA A 60 -5.58 -25.54 -4.27
N LEU A 61 -4.32 -25.73 -4.66
CA LEU A 61 -3.63 -24.78 -5.54
C LEU A 61 -4.21 -24.78 -6.98
N ARG A 62 -4.55 -25.91 -7.54
CA ARG A 62 -5.18 -25.96 -8.87
C ARG A 62 -6.54 -25.25 -8.88
N ALA A 63 -7.33 -25.45 -7.83
CA ALA A 63 -8.63 -24.77 -7.69
C ALA A 63 -8.46 -23.25 -7.52
N LEU A 64 -7.48 -22.81 -6.73
CA LEU A 64 -7.15 -21.40 -6.60
C LEU A 64 -6.72 -20.77 -7.93
N LEU A 65 -5.82 -21.43 -8.66
CA LEU A 65 -5.31 -20.95 -9.94
C LEU A 65 -6.37 -20.95 -11.04
N ALA A 66 -7.34 -21.85 -10.99
CA ALA A 66 -8.50 -21.86 -11.90
C ALA A 66 -9.49 -20.72 -11.59
N GLY A 67 -9.43 -20.18 -10.37
CA GLY A 67 -10.32 -19.12 -9.92
C GLY A 67 -11.70 -19.61 -9.46
N PRO A 68 -12.57 -18.69 -9.01
CA PRO A 68 -13.91 -19.04 -8.57
C PRO A 68 -14.80 -19.47 -9.74
N SER A 69 -15.72 -20.42 -9.49
CA SER A 69 -16.71 -20.90 -10.45
C SER A 69 -17.69 -19.77 -10.86
N ALA A 70 -18.48 -19.99 -11.90
CA ALA A 70 -19.48 -19.03 -12.35
C ALA A 70 -20.49 -18.66 -11.24
N ALA A 71 -20.96 -19.66 -10.46
CA ALA A 71 -21.85 -19.45 -9.34
C ALA A 71 -21.19 -18.65 -8.20
N GLU A 72 -19.92 -18.95 -7.89
CA GLU A 72 -19.14 -18.24 -6.88
C GLU A 72 -18.85 -16.79 -7.29
N ARG A 73 -18.57 -16.53 -8.57
CA ARG A 73 -18.45 -15.17 -9.11
C ARG A 73 -19.77 -14.39 -9.01
N LYS A 74 -20.90 -15.04 -9.28
CA LYS A 74 -22.23 -14.44 -9.10
C LYS A 74 -22.51 -14.13 -7.62
N ALA A 75 -21.99 -14.95 -6.70
CA ALA A 75 -22.04 -14.70 -5.25
C ALA A 75 -21.01 -13.69 -4.75
N GLY A 76 -20.33 -12.97 -5.65
CA GLY A 76 -19.38 -11.88 -5.31
C GLY A 76 -17.95 -12.32 -5.04
N LEU A 77 -17.62 -13.60 -5.24
CA LEU A 77 -16.22 -14.05 -5.09
C LEU A 77 -15.37 -13.62 -6.28
N ARG A 78 -14.13 -13.20 -5.99
CA ARG A 78 -13.13 -12.77 -6.98
C ARG A 78 -11.80 -13.44 -6.69
N THR A 79 -10.88 -13.38 -7.65
CA THR A 79 -9.50 -13.81 -7.48
C THR A 79 -8.54 -12.75 -8.00
N ALA A 80 -7.42 -12.60 -7.29
CA ALA A 80 -6.30 -11.78 -7.72
C ALA A 80 -5.25 -12.60 -8.50
N VAL A 81 -5.49 -13.90 -8.68
CA VAL A 81 -4.63 -14.77 -9.50
C VAL A 81 -4.92 -14.51 -10.98
N PRO A 82 -3.91 -14.14 -11.78
CA PRO A 82 -4.09 -13.90 -13.21
C PRO A 82 -4.59 -15.13 -13.96
N PRO A 83 -5.51 -14.99 -14.91
CA PRO A 83 -5.89 -16.08 -15.80
C PRO A 83 -4.65 -16.64 -16.53
N GLY A 84 -4.59 -17.96 -16.71
CA GLY A 84 -3.45 -18.64 -17.35
C GLY A 84 -2.28 -18.94 -16.41
N SER A 85 -2.36 -18.57 -15.13
CA SER A 85 -1.39 -19.01 -14.14
C SER A 85 -1.39 -20.53 -13.95
N ARG A 86 -0.23 -21.12 -13.67
CA ARG A 86 -0.04 -22.59 -13.62
C ARG A 86 0.75 -23.01 -12.39
N LEU A 87 0.38 -24.17 -11.84
CA LEU A 87 1.16 -24.84 -10.81
C LEU A 87 2.33 -25.58 -11.47
N ARG A 88 3.56 -25.23 -11.14
CA ARG A 88 4.78 -25.92 -11.59
C ARG A 88 5.10 -27.11 -10.71
N SER A 89 5.13 -26.90 -9.41
CA SER A 89 5.33 -27.96 -8.44
C SER A 89 4.75 -27.61 -7.08
N VAL A 90 4.40 -28.62 -6.30
CA VAL A 90 4.09 -28.47 -4.87
C VAL A 90 4.56 -29.72 -4.12
N ARG A 91 5.20 -29.49 -2.97
CA ARG A 91 5.64 -30.54 -2.05
C ARG A 91 5.27 -30.16 -0.63
N LEU A 92 4.64 -31.10 0.05
CA LEU A 92 4.40 -31.06 1.48
C LEU A 92 5.45 -31.97 2.13
N SER A 93 6.20 -31.44 3.10
CA SER A 93 7.22 -32.16 3.85
C SER A 93 7.09 -31.82 5.34
N GLY A 94 6.58 -32.76 6.13
CA GLY A 94 6.21 -32.49 7.53
C GLY A 94 5.22 -31.33 7.62
N SER A 95 5.56 -30.31 8.40
CA SER A 95 4.74 -29.10 8.55
C SER A 95 5.08 -27.97 7.57
N SER A 96 5.88 -28.22 6.55
CA SER A 96 6.29 -27.24 5.55
C SER A 96 5.73 -27.58 4.18
N VAL A 97 5.14 -26.59 3.50
CA VAL A 97 4.72 -26.71 2.09
C VAL A 97 5.55 -25.74 1.24
N ARG A 98 6.11 -26.29 0.15
CA ARG A 98 6.82 -25.52 -0.87
C ARG A 98 6.06 -25.61 -2.17
N ALA A 99 5.66 -24.47 -2.73
CA ALA A 99 4.91 -24.38 -3.97
C ALA A 99 5.60 -23.45 -4.97
N ASP A 100 5.77 -23.91 -6.20
CA ASP A 100 6.28 -23.13 -7.33
C ASP A 100 5.15 -22.90 -8.34
N VAL A 101 4.89 -21.63 -8.64
CA VAL A 101 3.78 -21.19 -9.49
C VAL A 101 4.30 -20.29 -10.59
N HIS A 102 3.82 -20.50 -11.79
CA HIS A 102 3.99 -19.56 -12.90
C HIS A 102 2.79 -18.61 -12.96
N PHE A 103 3.03 -17.31 -12.97
CA PHE A 103 2.00 -16.31 -13.20
C PHE A 103 2.09 -15.73 -14.59
N ALA A 104 0.98 -15.72 -15.31
CA ALA A 104 0.94 -15.26 -16.70
C ALA A 104 1.25 -13.76 -16.87
N ASP A 105 1.20 -12.97 -15.78
CA ASP A 105 1.48 -11.53 -15.76
C ASP A 105 2.96 -11.18 -15.55
N VAL A 106 3.83 -12.17 -15.28
CA VAL A 106 5.24 -11.90 -14.96
C VAL A 106 6.02 -11.43 -16.18
N ALA A 107 5.70 -11.92 -17.37
CA ALA A 107 6.40 -11.55 -18.60
C ALA A 107 6.07 -10.11 -19.09
N ARG A 108 4.90 -9.60 -18.77
CA ARG A 108 4.46 -8.22 -19.06
C ARG A 108 3.59 -7.72 -17.90
N PRO A 109 4.18 -7.26 -16.81
CA PRO A 109 3.39 -6.78 -15.69
C PRO A 109 2.64 -5.52 -16.13
N SER A 110 1.33 -5.64 -16.32
CA SER A 110 0.46 -4.46 -16.39
C SER A 110 0.45 -3.78 -15.01
N GLU A 111 0.20 -2.49 -14.98
CA GLU A 111 0.11 -1.74 -13.73
C GLU A 111 -0.95 -2.36 -12.79
N PHE A 112 -2.06 -2.81 -13.35
CA PHE A 112 -3.12 -3.52 -12.65
C PHE A 112 -2.64 -4.87 -12.07
N ALA A 113 -1.87 -5.68 -12.82
CA ALA A 113 -1.32 -6.93 -12.32
C ALA A 113 -0.36 -6.71 -11.13
N LEU A 114 0.39 -5.60 -11.12
CA LEU A 114 1.24 -5.22 -10.00
C LEU A 114 0.43 -4.86 -8.74
N THR A 115 -0.75 -4.22 -8.89
CA THR A 115 -1.63 -3.90 -7.76
C THR A 115 -2.20 -5.14 -7.09
N LEU A 116 -2.49 -6.19 -7.84
CA LEU A 116 -3.09 -7.43 -7.32
C LEU A 116 -2.10 -8.39 -6.65
N ARG A 117 -0.78 -8.15 -6.73
CA ARG A 117 0.23 -9.07 -6.15
C ARG A 117 0.04 -9.39 -4.66
N PRO A 118 -0.26 -8.44 -3.77
CA PRO A 118 -0.49 -8.74 -2.36
C PRO A 118 -1.73 -9.59 -2.13
N ALA A 119 -2.84 -9.26 -2.78
CA ALA A 119 -4.08 -10.04 -2.72
C ALA A 119 -3.87 -11.46 -3.21
N ARG A 120 -3.16 -11.63 -4.33
CA ARG A 120 -2.77 -12.93 -4.88
C ARG A 120 -1.93 -13.73 -3.88
N ASN A 121 -0.91 -13.11 -3.30
CA ASN A 121 -0.03 -13.76 -2.34
C ASN A 121 -0.79 -14.15 -1.06
N ALA A 122 -1.70 -13.29 -0.59
CA ALA A 122 -2.57 -13.60 0.55
C ALA A 122 -3.47 -14.81 0.28
N GLN A 123 -4.07 -14.90 -0.91
CA GLN A 123 -4.88 -16.05 -1.31
C GLN A 123 -4.06 -17.35 -1.33
N LEU A 124 -2.84 -17.33 -1.89
CA LEU A 124 -1.96 -18.50 -1.92
C LEU A 124 -1.54 -18.94 -0.52
N VAL A 125 -1.09 -18.00 0.31
CA VAL A 125 -0.63 -18.29 1.68
C VAL A 125 -1.79 -18.82 2.53
N ALA A 126 -2.97 -18.19 2.49
CA ALA A 126 -4.14 -18.64 3.24
C ALA A 126 -4.58 -20.03 2.81
N THR A 127 -4.63 -20.30 1.50
CA THR A 127 -4.99 -21.60 0.94
C THR A 127 -4.01 -22.69 1.39
N LEU A 128 -2.70 -22.43 1.37
CA LEU A 128 -1.70 -23.40 1.77
C LEU A 128 -1.63 -23.59 3.30
N LYS A 129 -1.84 -22.54 4.07
CA LYS A 129 -1.89 -22.61 5.55
C LYS A 129 -3.14 -23.34 6.08
N ALA A 130 -4.21 -23.37 5.30
CA ALA A 130 -5.42 -24.09 5.65
C ALA A 130 -5.30 -25.61 5.46
N LEU A 131 -4.23 -26.09 4.85
CA LEU A 131 -3.94 -27.52 4.77
C LEU A 131 -3.56 -28.06 6.16
N GLU A 132 -4.06 -29.23 6.48
CA GLU A 132 -3.81 -29.86 7.77
C GLU A 132 -2.32 -30.02 8.06
N GLY A 133 -1.89 -29.63 9.26
CA GLY A 133 -0.51 -29.73 9.75
C GLY A 133 0.47 -28.71 9.17
N VAL A 134 0.07 -27.85 8.23
CA VAL A 134 0.99 -26.86 7.63
C VAL A 134 1.23 -25.67 8.55
N ARG A 135 2.50 -25.46 8.93
CA ARG A 135 2.98 -24.32 9.72
C ARG A 135 3.83 -23.35 8.91
N LYS A 136 4.59 -23.85 7.94
CA LYS A 136 5.49 -23.06 7.11
C LYS A 136 5.09 -23.15 5.63
N VAL A 137 5.03 -22.01 4.98
CA VAL A 137 4.76 -21.89 3.53
C VAL A 137 5.96 -21.23 2.87
N GLU A 138 6.47 -21.86 1.82
CA GLU A 138 7.50 -21.34 0.94
C GLU A 138 6.93 -21.27 -0.48
N LEU A 139 6.85 -20.06 -1.03
CA LEU A 139 6.36 -19.81 -2.38
C LEU A 139 7.51 -19.46 -3.30
N LEU A 140 7.50 -20.04 -4.50
CA LEU A 140 8.39 -19.71 -5.59
C LEU A 140 7.56 -19.23 -6.79
N VAL A 141 8.15 -18.37 -7.58
CA VAL A 141 7.65 -17.99 -8.90
C VAL A 141 8.74 -18.29 -9.91
N ASP A 142 8.45 -19.22 -10.83
CA ASP A 142 9.39 -19.68 -11.84
C ASP A 142 10.74 -20.10 -11.25
N GLY A 143 10.70 -20.84 -10.14
CA GLY A 143 11.87 -21.35 -9.41
C GLY A 143 12.55 -20.35 -8.49
N SER A 144 12.23 -19.06 -8.56
CA SER A 144 12.78 -18.02 -7.71
C SER A 144 11.93 -17.84 -6.44
N PRO A 145 12.54 -17.78 -5.23
CA PRO A 145 11.80 -17.57 -4.00
C PRO A 145 10.97 -16.28 -4.09
N LEU A 146 9.66 -16.43 -3.91
CA LEU A 146 8.80 -15.27 -3.69
C LEU A 146 9.05 -14.81 -2.26
N ALA A 147 9.67 -13.65 -2.09
CA ALA A 147 9.69 -12.99 -0.79
C ALA A 147 8.22 -12.72 -0.41
N VAL A 148 7.65 -13.63 0.38
CA VAL A 148 6.35 -13.39 1.00
C VAL A 148 6.60 -12.29 2.01
N ALA A 149 6.36 -11.07 1.58
CA ALA A 149 6.35 -9.92 2.45
C ALA A 149 5.52 -10.29 3.67
N ASN A 150 6.08 -10.03 4.85
CA ASN A 150 5.53 -10.30 6.17
C ASN A 150 4.01 -10.50 6.12
N SER A 151 3.57 -11.74 6.40
CA SER A 151 2.14 -12.05 6.45
C SER A 151 1.44 -11.01 7.33
N GLY A 152 0.83 -10.02 6.69
CA GLY A 152 -0.08 -9.08 7.33
C GLY A 152 -1.30 -9.83 7.89
N PRO A 153 -2.26 -9.13 8.45
CA PRO A 153 -3.52 -9.74 8.86
C PRO A 153 -4.16 -10.47 7.67
N ASP A 154 -5.02 -11.45 7.96
CA ASP A 154 -5.75 -12.24 6.94
C ASP A 154 -6.77 -11.40 6.12
N ARG A 155 -6.43 -10.15 5.87
CA ARG A 155 -7.17 -9.18 5.07
C ARG A 155 -6.27 -8.50 4.07
N LEU A 156 -6.86 -8.07 2.96
CA LEU A 156 -6.16 -7.26 1.96
C LEU A 156 -5.79 -5.88 2.55
N PRO A 157 -4.73 -5.25 2.01
CA PRO A 157 -4.52 -3.83 2.29
C PRO A 157 -5.75 -3.04 1.83
N PRO A 158 -6.14 -2.00 2.56
CA PRO A 158 -7.26 -1.15 2.17
C PRO A 158 -6.97 -0.48 0.83
N GLU A 159 -8.02 -0.15 0.11
CA GLU A 159 -7.91 0.73 -1.05
C GLU A 159 -7.33 2.09 -0.60
N PRO A 160 -6.62 2.80 -1.50
CA PRO A 160 -6.22 4.16 -1.22
C PRO A 160 -7.46 4.99 -0.85
N PRO A 161 -7.39 5.80 0.22
CA PRO A 161 -8.49 6.66 0.57
C PRO A 161 -8.74 7.69 -0.55
N ASP A 162 -10.00 8.04 -0.73
CA ASP A 162 -10.36 9.22 -1.51
C ASP A 162 -9.98 10.45 -0.68
N LEU A 163 -9.01 11.21 -1.15
CA LEU A 163 -8.44 12.35 -0.43
C LEU A 163 -8.78 13.64 -1.16
N GLU A 164 -9.58 14.44 -0.49
CA GLU A 164 -9.94 15.78 -0.95
C GLU A 164 -8.93 16.82 -0.44
N PRO A 165 -8.70 17.93 -1.15
CA PRO A 165 -7.90 19.03 -0.67
C PRO A 165 -8.58 19.69 0.53
N SER A 166 -7.77 20.12 1.50
CA SER A 166 -8.25 20.86 2.69
C SER A 166 -8.33 22.35 2.42
N ALA A 167 -7.42 22.87 1.58
CA ALA A 167 -7.39 24.27 1.20
C ALA A 167 -8.42 24.58 0.09
N PRO A 168 -9.02 25.77 0.12
CA PRO A 168 -9.96 26.18 -0.92
C PRO A 168 -9.29 26.29 -2.28
N ALA A 169 -10.04 25.96 -3.34
CA ALA A 169 -9.57 26.11 -4.71
C ALA A 169 -9.28 27.59 -5.04
N PRO A 170 -8.09 27.89 -5.61
CA PRO A 170 -7.80 29.23 -6.09
C PRO A 170 -8.59 29.55 -7.37
N GLU A 171 -8.62 30.81 -7.77
CA GLU A 171 -9.38 31.27 -8.93
C GLU A 171 -8.92 30.62 -10.25
N PHE A 172 -7.61 30.36 -10.39
CA PHE A 172 -7.02 29.80 -11.62
C PHE A 172 -6.17 28.52 -11.32
N PRO A 173 -6.80 27.39 -10.98
CA PRO A 173 -6.06 26.18 -10.58
C PRO A 173 -5.13 25.67 -11.69
N GLY A 174 -5.54 25.72 -12.95
CA GLY A 174 -4.75 25.25 -14.09
C GLY A 174 -3.43 25.99 -14.26
N ALA A 175 -3.43 27.34 -14.14
CA ALA A 175 -2.21 28.14 -14.24
C ALA A 175 -1.22 27.83 -13.10
N ILE A 176 -1.74 27.60 -11.89
CA ILE A 176 -0.94 27.18 -10.73
C ILE A 176 -0.34 25.80 -10.97
N GLN A 177 -1.14 24.84 -11.44
CA GLN A 177 -0.67 23.50 -11.78
C GLN A 177 0.40 23.52 -12.86
N ASP A 178 0.24 24.31 -13.91
CA ASP A 178 1.25 24.47 -14.95
C ASP A 178 2.58 24.95 -14.36
N ARG A 179 2.54 26.00 -13.53
CA ARG A 179 3.74 26.53 -12.91
C ARG A 179 4.39 25.55 -11.93
N LEU A 180 3.59 24.85 -11.11
CA LEU A 180 4.09 23.79 -10.22
C LEU A 180 4.74 22.64 -11.01
N ALA A 181 4.23 22.31 -12.19
CA ALA A 181 4.81 21.31 -13.06
C ALA A 181 6.15 21.77 -13.68
N GLU A 182 6.30 23.03 -14.08
CA GLU A 182 7.56 23.61 -14.50
C GLU A 182 8.61 23.54 -13.39
N LEU A 183 8.22 23.89 -12.17
CA LEU A 183 9.06 23.87 -10.97
C LEU A 183 9.34 22.46 -10.40
N ARG A 184 8.77 21.40 -11.00
CA ARG A 184 8.93 20.01 -10.60
C ARG A 184 8.21 19.61 -9.30
N TYR A 185 7.23 20.40 -8.85
CA TYR A 185 6.38 20.03 -7.72
C TYR A 185 5.14 19.22 -8.13
N LEU A 186 4.72 19.30 -9.41
CA LEU A 186 3.62 18.55 -9.98
C LEU A 186 4.07 17.85 -11.28
N PRO A 187 3.63 16.65 -11.62
CA PRO A 187 3.91 16.07 -12.92
C PRO A 187 2.96 16.67 -13.98
N ARG A 188 3.40 16.73 -15.24
CA ARG A 188 2.63 17.33 -16.34
C ARG A 188 1.25 16.70 -16.53
N GLU A 189 1.15 15.39 -16.34
CA GLU A 189 -0.12 14.65 -16.45
C GLU A 189 -1.14 14.97 -15.36
N ALA A 190 -0.74 15.65 -14.27
CA ALA A 190 -1.63 16.11 -13.22
C ALA A 190 -2.10 17.56 -13.39
N VAL A 191 -1.75 18.21 -14.51
CA VAL A 191 -2.30 19.52 -14.88
C VAL A 191 -3.67 19.29 -15.51
N THR A 192 -4.70 19.34 -14.69
CA THR A 192 -6.09 19.01 -15.07
C THR A 192 -7.01 20.23 -15.10
N GLY A 193 -6.59 21.36 -14.51
CA GLY A 193 -7.43 22.53 -14.27
C GLY A 193 -8.34 22.37 -13.05
N THR A 194 -8.36 21.20 -12.40
CA THR A 194 -9.17 20.94 -11.22
C THR A 194 -8.27 20.95 -9.96
N TRP A 195 -8.70 21.68 -8.93
CA TRP A 195 -8.01 21.67 -7.65
C TRP A 195 -8.24 20.34 -6.94
N ASP A 196 -7.18 19.61 -6.67
CA ASP A 196 -7.21 18.30 -6.04
C ASP A 196 -6.17 18.18 -4.91
N TYR A 197 -6.28 17.13 -4.11
CA TYR A 197 -5.35 16.82 -3.03
C TYR A 197 -3.88 16.78 -3.50
N ARG A 198 -3.61 16.26 -4.69
CA ARG A 198 -2.27 16.17 -5.25
C ARG A 198 -1.67 17.55 -5.50
N THR A 199 -2.48 18.45 -6.03
CA THR A 199 -2.09 19.84 -6.27
C THR A 199 -1.85 20.60 -4.96
N GLU A 200 -2.72 20.43 -3.96
CA GLU A 200 -2.52 20.99 -2.61
C GLU A 200 -1.17 20.53 -2.01
N GLN A 201 -0.88 19.21 -2.07
CA GLN A 201 0.40 18.69 -1.56
C GLN A 201 1.62 19.24 -2.31
N ALA A 202 1.49 19.56 -3.59
CA ALA A 202 2.54 20.23 -4.36
C ALA A 202 2.74 21.69 -3.92
N VAL A 203 1.66 22.41 -3.60
CA VAL A 203 1.71 23.76 -3.01
C VAL A 203 2.39 23.73 -1.65
N ILE A 204 2.04 22.80 -0.76
CA ILE A 204 2.68 22.64 0.54
C ILE A 204 4.18 22.38 0.39
N ALA A 205 4.59 21.56 -0.59
CA ALA A 205 6.00 21.31 -0.87
C ALA A 205 6.75 22.59 -1.29
N LEU A 206 6.12 23.43 -2.14
CA LEU A 206 6.69 24.73 -2.55
C LEU A 206 6.77 25.69 -1.37
N GLN A 207 5.67 25.89 -0.65
CA GLN A 207 5.63 26.75 0.55
C GLN A 207 6.74 26.37 1.53
N SER A 208 6.89 25.09 1.79
CA SER A 208 7.91 24.56 2.66
C SER A 208 9.34 24.84 2.16
N TRP A 209 9.54 24.71 0.85
CA TRP A 209 10.85 24.94 0.26
C TRP A 209 11.27 26.40 0.31
N VAL A 210 10.33 27.33 0.08
CA VAL A 210 10.60 28.77 0.09
C VAL A 210 10.41 29.43 1.47
N GLY A 211 10.00 28.66 2.51
CA GLY A 211 9.91 29.14 3.88
C GLY A 211 8.61 29.89 4.23
N LEU A 212 7.53 29.62 3.50
CA LEU A 212 6.18 30.13 3.80
C LEU A 212 5.43 29.23 4.78
N ALA A 213 4.25 29.69 5.25
CA ALA A 213 3.30 28.86 5.97
C ALA A 213 2.90 27.66 5.10
N ARG A 214 2.83 26.47 5.72
CA ARG A 214 2.61 25.18 5.03
C ARG A 214 1.15 24.78 5.17
N ASP A 215 0.25 25.60 4.66
CA ASP A 215 -1.21 25.44 4.80
C ASP A 215 -1.89 24.92 3.52
N GLY A 216 -1.16 24.91 2.40
CA GLY A 216 -1.70 24.54 1.11
C GLY A 216 -2.55 25.62 0.45
N GLU A 217 -2.77 26.76 1.13
CA GLU A 217 -3.57 27.87 0.61
C GLU A 217 -2.77 28.72 -0.40
N VAL A 218 -3.43 29.08 -1.49
CA VAL A 218 -2.83 29.95 -2.51
C VAL A 218 -3.25 31.39 -2.28
N GLY A 219 -2.86 31.94 -1.12
CA GLY A 219 -3.00 33.35 -0.81
C GLY A 219 -1.98 34.21 -1.58
N PRO A 220 -2.03 35.58 -1.42
CA PRO A 220 -1.17 36.51 -2.17
C PRO A 220 0.32 36.21 -2.05
N GLN A 221 0.81 35.81 -0.87
CA GLN A 221 2.22 35.48 -0.66
C GLN A 221 2.63 34.20 -1.39
N THR A 222 1.78 33.17 -1.33
CA THR A 222 2.01 31.89 -2.03
C THR A 222 1.96 32.11 -3.55
N LEU A 223 1.02 32.92 -4.05
CA LEU A 223 0.91 33.23 -5.48
C LEU A 223 2.16 33.97 -5.99
N ALA A 224 2.64 34.98 -5.26
CA ALA A 224 3.88 35.67 -5.59
C ALA A 224 5.08 34.71 -5.62
N ALA A 225 5.19 33.86 -4.57
CA ALA A 225 6.26 32.86 -4.51
C ALA A 225 6.20 31.83 -5.64
N ILE A 226 5.01 31.38 -6.07
CA ILE A 226 4.85 30.50 -7.23
C ILE A 226 5.37 31.18 -8.51
N GLY A 227 5.10 32.48 -8.68
CA GLY A 227 5.59 33.24 -9.83
C GLY A 227 7.11 33.39 -9.87
N GLU A 228 7.73 33.65 -8.73
CA GLU A 228 9.15 33.99 -8.59
C GLU A 228 10.05 32.75 -8.35
N ALA A 229 9.49 31.63 -7.87
CA ALA A 229 10.27 30.46 -7.50
C ALA A 229 11.05 29.87 -8.68
N GLU A 230 12.20 29.30 -8.32
CA GLU A 230 12.99 28.43 -9.19
C GLU A 230 12.83 26.95 -8.78
N THR A 231 13.19 26.04 -9.69
CA THR A 231 13.26 24.61 -9.35
C THR A 231 14.21 24.40 -8.18
N PRO A 232 13.86 23.62 -7.16
CA PRO A 232 14.74 23.36 -6.02
C PRO A 232 16.12 22.90 -6.44
N GLU A 233 17.16 23.51 -5.87
CA GLU A 233 18.53 23.08 -6.10
C GLU A 233 18.89 21.90 -5.20
N PRO A 234 19.30 20.74 -5.79
CA PRO A 234 19.77 19.61 -5.01
C PRO A 234 21.20 19.83 -4.51
N ARG A 235 21.62 19.08 -3.49
CA ARG A 235 23.03 19.09 -3.07
C ARG A 235 23.96 18.58 -4.20
N ARG A 236 25.21 19.02 -4.20
CA ARG A 236 26.21 18.65 -5.21
C ARG A 236 26.76 17.24 -5.02
N PHE A 237 25.97 16.25 -5.46
CA PHE A 237 26.36 14.85 -5.55
C PHE A 237 26.06 14.31 -6.94
N SER A 238 26.83 13.31 -7.37
CA SER A 238 26.59 12.65 -8.65
C SER A 238 25.55 11.54 -8.56
N GLY A 239 25.00 11.17 -9.71
CA GLY A 239 24.16 9.97 -9.88
C GLY A 239 22.69 10.17 -9.52
N LYS A 240 22.00 9.03 -9.45
CA LYS A 240 20.59 8.93 -9.08
C LYS A 240 20.47 8.81 -7.57
N ARG A 241 19.61 9.63 -6.96
CA ARG A 241 19.40 9.65 -5.51
C ARG A 241 18.08 10.28 -5.10
N ILE A 242 17.72 10.07 -3.85
CA ILE A 242 16.63 10.79 -3.16
C ILE A 242 17.27 11.62 -2.05
N GLU A 243 16.96 12.90 -2.01
CA GLU A 243 17.35 13.80 -0.93
C GLU A 243 16.14 14.14 -0.08
N VAL A 244 16.21 13.87 1.23
CA VAL A 244 15.15 14.16 2.19
C VAL A 244 15.60 15.30 3.10
N TYR A 245 14.86 16.40 3.11
CA TYR A 245 15.10 17.57 3.95
C TYR A 245 14.08 17.55 5.09
N ARG A 246 14.50 17.11 6.27
CA ARG A 246 13.61 16.88 7.42
C ARG A 246 12.90 18.15 7.88
N SER A 247 13.64 19.26 8.05
CA SER A 247 13.11 20.53 8.51
C SER A 247 12.13 21.15 7.51
N ARG A 248 12.33 20.87 6.23
CA ARG A 248 11.44 21.32 5.14
C ARG A 248 10.29 20.37 4.86
N GLY A 249 10.34 19.12 5.32
CA GLY A 249 9.35 18.11 4.95
C GLY A 249 9.25 17.92 3.43
N VAL A 250 10.39 17.91 2.72
CA VAL A 250 10.44 17.76 1.27
C VAL A 250 11.46 16.69 0.88
N ALA A 251 11.07 15.84 -0.07
CA ALA A 251 11.96 14.90 -0.75
C ALA A 251 12.20 15.32 -2.20
N LEU A 252 13.46 15.35 -2.63
CA LEU A 252 13.86 15.61 -4.01
C LEU A 252 14.28 14.30 -4.68
N LEU A 253 13.70 13.99 -5.82
CA LEU A 253 14.15 12.92 -6.72
C LEU A 253 15.14 13.49 -7.71
N VAL A 254 16.42 13.08 -7.64
CA VAL A 254 17.51 13.70 -8.38
C VAL A 254 18.20 12.71 -9.31
N VAL A 255 18.45 13.13 -10.55
CA VAL A 255 19.22 12.36 -11.54
C VAL A 255 20.19 13.30 -12.25
N GLY A 256 21.48 12.99 -12.25
CA GLY A 256 22.51 13.78 -12.94
C GLY A 256 22.61 15.24 -12.46
N GLY A 257 22.32 15.48 -11.16
CA GLY A 257 22.31 16.84 -10.60
C GLY A 257 21.03 17.64 -10.84
N ALA A 258 20.08 17.14 -11.63
CA ALA A 258 18.80 17.79 -11.87
C ALA A 258 17.67 17.19 -11.04
N VAL A 259 16.84 18.04 -10.46
CA VAL A 259 15.60 17.62 -9.77
C VAL A 259 14.58 17.17 -10.81
N ARG A 260 14.10 15.95 -10.65
CA ARG A 260 13.01 15.38 -11.45
C ARG A 260 11.65 15.58 -10.81
N ARG A 261 11.63 15.63 -9.48
CA ARG A 261 10.42 15.80 -8.68
C ARG A 261 10.77 16.33 -7.30
N ALA A 262 10.02 17.28 -6.78
CA ALA A 262 9.98 17.71 -5.39
C ALA A 262 8.64 17.32 -4.78
N ILE A 263 8.66 16.64 -3.63
CA ILE A 263 7.47 16.00 -3.05
C ILE A 263 7.38 16.38 -1.58
N HIS A 264 6.21 16.83 -1.14
CA HIS A 264 5.90 16.98 0.29
C HIS A 264 5.97 15.63 0.99
N VAL A 265 6.62 15.58 2.15
CA VAL A 265 6.75 14.38 2.97
C VAL A 265 6.69 14.75 4.45
N SER A 266 6.17 13.83 5.29
CA SER A 266 6.25 13.96 6.74
C SER A 266 7.21 12.92 7.30
N THR A 267 8.27 13.37 7.99
CA THR A 267 9.32 12.55 8.57
C THR A 267 9.02 12.18 10.03
N GLY A 268 9.98 11.53 10.71
CA GLY A 268 9.86 11.12 12.11
C GLY A 268 9.64 12.29 13.07
N ALA A 269 8.65 12.16 13.98
CA ALA A 269 8.34 13.10 15.03
C ALA A 269 9.51 13.23 16.03
N PRO A 270 9.53 14.28 16.89
CA PRO A 270 10.51 14.39 17.97
C PRO A 270 10.57 13.12 18.83
N GLY A 271 11.77 12.59 19.04
CA GLY A 271 12.02 11.29 19.71
C GLY A 271 11.95 10.06 18.80
N PHE A 272 11.48 10.23 17.56
CA PHE A 272 11.41 9.19 16.53
C PHE A 272 11.98 9.68 15.18
N GLU A 273 12.96 10.57 15.25
CA GLU A 273 13.47 11.24 14.06
C GLU A 273 13.95 10.26 12.98
N THR A 274 13.64 10.58 11.73
CA THR A 274 14.26 9.91 10.59
C THR A 274 15.79 10.11 10.66
N PRO A 275 16.59 9.05 10.70
CA PRO A 275 18.05 9.17 10.87
C PRO A 275 18.70 10.02 9.78
N LEU A 276 19.60 10.94 10.18
CA LEU A 276 20.43 11.72 9.24
C LEU A 276 21.51 10.84 8.64
N GLY A 277 21.92 11.12 7.40
CA GLY A 277 23.06 10.45 6.79
C GLY A 277 22.82 9.98 5.36
N SER A 278 23.67 9.05 4.92
CA SER A 278 23.65 8.46 3.58
C SER A 278 23.32 6.98 3.67
N PHE A 279 22.25 6.58 3.02
CA PHE A 279 21.70 5.24 3.01
C PHE A 279 21.50 4.73 1.58
N GLN A 280 21.07 3.48 1.46
CA GLN A 280 20.66 2.90 0.18
C GLN A 280 19.36 2.12 0.34
N VAL A 281 18.50 2.17 -0.67
CA VAL A 281 17.31 1.33 -0.70
C VAL A 281 17.73 -0.13 -0.79
N PHE A 282 17.41 -0.92 0.23
CA PHE A 282 17.81 -2.33 0.32
C PHE A 282 16.63 -3.30 0.25
N ARG A 283 15.40 -2.83 0.48
CA ARG A 283 14.19 -3.66 0.43
C ARG A 283 13.02 -2.84 -0.08
N LYS A 284 12.15 -3.46 -0.88
CA LYS A 284 10.94 -2.85 -1.42
C LYS A 284 9.77 -3.80 -1.30
N GLU A 285 8.65 -3.28 -0.83
CA GLU A 285 7.40 -4.02 -0.72
C GLU A 285 6.26 -3.11 -1.16
N ARG A 286 5.47 -3.56 -2.15
CA ARG A 286 4.34 -2.74 -2.60
C ARG A 286 3.33 -2.51 -1.48
N PHE A 287 3.11 -3.53 -0.66
CA PHE A 287 2.34 -3.45 0.57
C PHE A 287 3.12 -4.15 1.67
N SER A 288 3.66 -3.39 2.59
CA SER A 288 4.36 -3.92 3.74
C SER A 288 3.49 -3.80 4.98
N TRP A 289 3.49 -4.84 5.80
CA TRP A 289 2.77 -4.81 7.07
C TRP A 289 3.72 -4.45 8.21
N SER A 290 3.47 -3.33 8.86
CA SER A 290 4.18 -2.96 10.07
C SER A 290 3.59 -3.69 11.28
N ARG A 291 4.30 -4.71 11.76
CA ARG A 291 3.88 -5.48 12.95
C ARG A 291 3.80 -4.64 14.22
N PRO A 292 4.78 -3.75 14.52
CA PRO A 292 4.73 -2.91 15.71
C PRO A 292 3.51 -1.97 15.72
N TYR A 293 3.19 -1.39 14.58
CA TYR A 293 2.13 -0.37 14.46
C TYR A 293 0.81 -0.92 13.94
N LYS A 294 0.77 -2.19 13.51
CA LYS A 294 -0.43 -2.87 12.97
C LYS A 294 -1.11 -2.09 11.83
N VAL A 295 -0.29 -1.54 10.94
CA VAL A 295 -0.74 -0.76 9.78
C VAL A 295 -0.06 -1.24 8.50
N TRP A 296 -0.76 -1.07 7.38
CA TRP A 296 -0.18 -1.25 6.06
C TRP A 296 0.67 -0.05 5.69
N LEU A 297 1.80 -0.33 5.05
CA LEU A 297 2.73 0.65 4.48
C LEU A 297 2.76 0.46 2.95
N PRO A 298 1.81 1.04 2.20
CA PRO A 298 1.78 0.90 0.75
C PRO A 298 3.01 1.55 0.11
N HIS A 299 3.54 0.93 -0.94
CA HIS A 299 4.73 1.39 -1.67
C HIS A 299 5.98 1.57 -0.80
N ALA A 300 6.19 0.67 0.15
CA ALA A 300 7.32 0.76 1.07
C ALA A 300 8.67 0.55 0.36
N SER A 301 9.60 1.51 0.54
CA SER A 301 10.98 1.45 0.09
C SER A 301 11.90 1.68 1.29
N TYR A 302 12.45 0.60 1.84
CA TYR A 302 13.27 0.61 3.05
C TYR A 302 14.70 1.01 2.73
N PHE A 303 15.27 1.94 3.51
CA PHE A 303 16.62 2.44 3.30
C PHE A 303 17.52 2.40 4.56
N THR A 304 16.94 2.27 5.77
CA THR A 304 17.72 2.01 6.99
C THR A 304 16.84 1.31 8.03
N GLY A 305 17.31 0.19 8.61
CA GLY A 305 16.55 -0.56 9.62
C GLY A 305 15.09 -0.83 9.19
N GLY A 306 14.14 -0.36 10.01
CA GLY A 306 12.70 -0.41 9.72
C GLY A 306 12.14 0.85 9.05
N VAL A 307 13.00 1.82 8.70
CA VAL A 307 12.60 3.11 8.11
C VAL A 307 12.45 3.00 6.60
N ALA A 308 11.31 3.46 6.09
CA ALA A 308 10.96 3.41 4.68
C ALA A 308 10.24 4.68 4.21
N PHE A 309 10.28 4.96 2.92
CA PHE A 309 9.25 5.74 2.26
C PHE A 309 8.00 4.87 2.13
N HIS A 310 6.82 5.39 2.41
CA HIS A 310 5.56 4.70 2.17
C HIS A 310 4.38 5.66 2.05
N ALA A 311 3.30 5.26 1.38
CA ALA A 311 2.07 6.03 1.36
C ALA A 311 1.44 6.11 2.74
N PHE A 312 0.87 7.28 3.03
CA PHE A 312 0.05 7.48 4.22
C PHE A 312 -1.07 8.48 3.91
N ALA A 313 -2.22 8.37 4.58
CA ALA A 313 -3.35 9.27 4.35
C ALA A 313 -3.07 10.67 4.88
N GLU A 314 -2.48 10.75 6.06
CA GLU A 314 -2.18 12.01 6.72
C GLU A 314 -0.71 12.38 6.55
N ILE A 315 -0.47 13.46 5.82
CA ILE A 315 0.85 14.04 5.61
C ILE A 315 0.83 15.47 6.19
N PRO A 316 0.92 15.61 7.52
CA PRO A 316 0.96 16.94 8.10
C PRO A 316 2.27 17.66 7.74
N PRO A 317 2.26 19.01 7.73
CA PRO A 317 3.43 19.80 7.39
C PRO A 317 4.60 19.64 8.39
N GLN A 318 4.31 19.17 9.62
CA GLN A 318 5.32 18.85 10.63
C GLN A 318 5.69 17.35 10.59
N PRO A 319 6.86 16.99 11.14
CA PRO A 319 7.24 15.59 11.34
C PRO A 319 6.24 14.88 12.27
N ALA A 320 5.71 13.72 11.86
CA ALA A 320 4.64 13.02 12.57
C ALA A 320 4.73 11.49 12.55
N SER A 321 5.74 10.91 11.94
CA SER A 321 5.90 9.46 11.87
C SER A 321 6.73 8.91 13.04
N HIS A 322 6.89 7.60 13.10
CA HIS A 322 7.82 6.91 14.01
C HIS A 322 9.17 6.59 13.30
N GLY A 323 9.65 7.52 12.49
CA GLY A 323 10.92 7.42 11.77
C GLY A 323 10.78 7.21 10.27
N CYS A 324 9.71 6.63 9.77
CA CYS A 324 9.45 6.51 8.34
C CYS A 324 9.25 7.88 7.66
N VAL A 325 9.35 7.91 6.36
CA VAL A 325 9.02 9.06 5.52
C VAL A 325 7.66 8.82 4.89
N ARG A 326 6.63 9.47 5.43
CA ARG A 326 5.26 9.41 4.90
C ARG A 326 5.19 10.20 3.60
N VAL A 327 4.53 9.65 2.61
CA VAL A 327 4.40 10.20 1.26
C VAL A 327 2.93 10.27 0.89
N PRO A 328 2.44 11.34 0.26
CA PRO A 328 1.08 11.40 -0.27
C PRO A 328 0.76 10.21 -1.18
N PHE A 329 -0.45 9.68 -1.10
CA PHE A 329 -0.85 8.50 -1.90
C PHE A 329 -0.58 8.66 -3.40
N PRO A 330 -0.85 9.81 -4.05
CA PRO A 330 -0.55 10.00 -5.48
C PRO A 330 0.94 10.00 -5.82
N GLU A 331 1.81 10.34 -4.86
CA GLU A 331 3.26 10.44 -5.05
C GLU A 331 4.03 9.20 -4.59
N ALA A 332 3.42 8.35 -3.75
CA ALA A 332 4.07 7.15 -3.25
C ALA A 332 4.46 6.15 -4.37
N PRO A 333 3.63 5.89 -5.39
CA PRO A 333 4.03 5.10 -6.56
C PRO A 333 5.23 5.72 -7.31
N VAL A 334 5.31 7.05 -7.39
CA VAL A 334 6.40 7.78 -8.06
C VAL A 334 7.72 7.55 -7.32
N ILE A 335 7.76 7.78 -6.01
CA ILE A 335 8.94 7.46 -5.19
C ILE A 335 9.27 5.98 -5.27
N TYR A 336 8.27 5.10 -5.17
CA TYR A 336 8.48 3.66 -5.24
C TYR A 336 9.10 3.21 -6.56
N ALA A 337 8.65 3.73 -7.69
CA ALA A 337 9.23 3.43 -9.00
C ALA A 337 10.67 4.00 -9.12
N PHE A 338 10.89 5.21 -8.60
CA PHE A 338 12.20 5.86 -8.62
C PHE A 338 13.20 5.14 -7.70
N ALA A 339 12.82 4.75 -6.51
CA ALA A 339 13.65 4.11 -5.48
C ALA A 339 13.95 2.64 -5.82
N THR A 340 14.76 2.36 -6.83
CA THR A 340 15.26 1.00 -7.12
C THR A 340 16.21 0.53 -6.02
N LEU A 341 16.43 -0.80 -5.89
CA LEU A 341 17.45 -1.33 -4.97
C LEU A 341 18.82 -0.69 -5.29
N GLY A 342 19.54 -0.29 -4.25
CA GLY A 342 20.80 0.44 -4.35
C GLY A 342 20.66 1.96 -4.59
N THR A 343 19.45 2.49 -4.84
CA THR A 343 19.24 3.94 -4.94
C THR A 343 19.70 4.62 -3.65
N ARG A 344 20.60 5.60 -3.76
CA ARG A 344 21.10 6.37 -2.63
C ARG A 344 19.99 7.25 -2.04
N VAL A 345 19.88 7.27 -0.72
CA VAL A 345 18.99 8.14 0.06
C VAL A 345 19.85 9.00 0.99
N LEU A 346 19.79 10.30 0.82
CA LEU A 346 20.49 11.27 1.64
C LEU A 346 19.47 11.99 2.51
N VAL A 347 19.64 11.93 3.83
CA VAL A 347 18.74 12.59 4.78
C VAL A 347 19.48 13.74 5.44
N PHE A 348 18.99 14.95 5.26
CA PHE A 348 19.50 16.19 5.81
C PHE A 348 18.58 16.73 6.92
N PRO A 349 19.09 17.63 7.78
CA PRO A 349 18.32 18.35 8.78
C PRO A 349 17.09 19.04 8.22
#